data_eef4ee9d702507b6782d90f96589dcd3
#
_entry.id   eef4ee9d702507b6782d90f96589dcd3
#
_cell.length_a   1.000
_cell.length_b   1.000
_cell.length_c   1.000
_cell.angle_alpha   90.00
_cell.angle_beta   90.00
_cell.angle_gamma   90.00
#
_symmetry.space_group_name_H-M   'P 1'
#
loop_
_entity.id
_entity.type
_entity.pdbx_description
1 polymer ?
#
loop_
_entity_poly.entity_id
_entity_poly.type
_entity_poly.pdbx_seq_one_letter_code
_entity_poly.pdbx_strand_id
1 'polypeptide(L)'
;MIPLFLLLLLQISASPAASGSVDATFLQCLSKQTNQPAQVSKLVYAQSNPSYSSVLRAYIRNARFNTSSTPKPVLIVTPTDETQVQAAVICAKNIGIQLKIRSGGHDYEGVSYISDVPFIILDMSNLRTINVNIQEQSAWVSAGATLGELYYRIWEKSKVHGFPGGVCPTVGVGGHLGGGGYGNMLRKHGLTVDHVLDAKIVDANGKILDKNSMGEDLFWAIRGGGAASFGVVIAYKIALVPVPEKVTVFRVEKYLEENATDIVYKWQHVAPTIDENLFMRMLVQPVSSKTKKGEKTIRITIIAQFLGNADELITLLNKEFPELGLKNGDVLEKDWIGSVLWWGIKDNNTTPNWLLDRHPDTADFTRRKSDYVQQPISKDGLEFIWKRMIELGKTGLVFNPYGGKMSQIPASATPFPHRAGNLFKIQYSVNWEEPGYELDKNYTTQIRKLHDYLTPFVSKNPRSAYLNYRDLDIGVNHQGKNSYAEGQVFGAKYFNANFDRLVKVKTAVDPDNFFRNQQSIPTLPKKA
;
A
#
# COMPACT_ATOMS: atom_id res chain seq x y z
N MET A 1 53.88 19.36 20.47
CA MET A 1 53.88 18.11 19.68
C MET A 1 52.60 17.36 20.02
N ILE A 2 51.62 17.42 19.12
CA ILE A 2 50.33 16.73 19.23
C ILE A 2 50.33 15.65 18.13
N PRO A 3 50.09 14.37 18.40
CA PRO A 3 50.07 13.35 17.36
C PRO A 3 48.72 13.39 16.62
N LEU A 4 48.82 13.50 15.32
CA LEU A 4 47.72 13.44 14.35
C LEU A 4 47.29 11.96 14.24
N PHE A 5 46.10 11.61 14.73
CA PHE A 5 45.45 10.31 14.47
C PHE A 5 44.80 10.33 13.09
N LEU A 6 45.42 9.62 12.15
CA LEU A 6 44.83 9.35 10.83
C LEU A 6 43.74 8.28 10.98
N LEU A 7 42.46 8.67 10.89
CA LEU A 7 41.36 7.72 10.73
C LEU A 7 41.35 7.22 9.27
N LEU A 8 41.80 6.00 9.06
CA LEU A 8 41.61 5.25 7.82
C LEU A 8 40.13 4.85 7.71
N LEU A 9 39.36 5.56 6.91
CA LEU A 9 38.07 5.12 6.42
C LEU A 9 38.28 3.99 5.39
N LEU A 10 38.11 2.74 5.80
CA LEU A 10 38.00 1.60 4.90
C LEU A 10 36.66 1.71 4.15
N GLN A 11 36.69 2.32 2.98
CA GLN A 11 35.62 2.15 2.00
C GLN A 11 35.70 0.71 1.46
N ILE A 12 34.78 -0.14 1.90
CA ILE A 12 34.56 -1.44 1.26
C ILE A 12 33.83 -1.17 -0.06
N SER A 13 34.60 -0.91 -1.10
CA SER A 13 34.13 -0.94 -2.47
C SER A 13 33.88 -2.41 -2.84
N ALA A 14 32.61 -2.81 -2.97
CA ALA A 14 32.27 -4.11 -3.52
C ALA A 14 32.85 -4.20 -4.95
N SER A 15 33.82 -5.06 -5.15
CA SER A 15 34.51 -5.24 -6.43
C SER A 15 33.55 -5.71 -7.51
N PRO A 16 33.63 -5.21 -8.75
CA PRO A 16 32.84 -5.70 -9.91
C PRO A 16 32.98 -7.22 -10.16
N ALA A 17 34.11 -7.81 -9.76
CA ALA A 17 34.38 -9.25 -9.89
C ALA A 17 33.47 -10.14 -9.03
N ALA A 18 32.94 -9.65 -7.89
CA ALA A 18 32.01 -10.42 -7.06
C ALA A 18 30.60 -10.47 -7.67
N SER A 19 30.19 -9.45 -8.42
CA SER A 19 28.91 -9.38 -9.12
C SER A 19 28.80 -10.44 -10.21
N GLY A 20 29.80 -10.62 -11.06
CA GLY A 20 29.79 -11.62 -12.14
C GLY A 20 29.73 -13.06 -11.64
N SER A 21 30.28 -13.37 -10.45
CA SER A 21 30.21 -14.71 -9.88
C SER A 21 28.82 -15.04 -9.31
N VAL A 22 28.11 -14.06 -8.75
CA VAL A 22 26.75 -14.21 -8.21
C VAL A 22 25.77 -14.42 -9.36
N ASP A 23 25.87 -13.62 -10.42
CA ASP A 23 25.03 -13.72 -11.63
C ASP A 23 25.16 -15.11 -12.26
N ALA A 24 26.38 -15.57 -12.52
CA ALA A 24 26.64 -16.87 -13.14
C ALA A 24 26.13 -18.03 -12.25
N THR A 25 26.36 -17.96 -10.94
CA THR A 25 25.92 -18.98 -9.98
C THR A 25 24.39 -19.05 -9.92
N PHE A 26 23.72 -17.88 -9.87
CA PHE A 26 22.26 -17.83 -9.86
C PHE A 26 21.67 -18.38 -11.17
N LEU A 27 22.17 -17.96 -12.33
CA LEU A 27 21.72 -18.44 -13.65
C LEU A 27 21.92 -19.95 -13.82
N GLN A 28 23.06 -20.48 -13.36
CA GLN A 28 23.33 -21.92 -13.37
C GLN A 28 22.33 -22.68 -12.48
N CYS A 29 22.06 -22.17 -11.27
CA CYS A 29 21.05 -22.75 -10.38
C CYS A 29 19.67 -22.72 -11.03
N LEU A 30 19.24 -21.58 -11.55
CA LEU A 30 17.93 -21.39 -12.16
C LEU A 30 17.74 -22.33 -13.37
N SER A 31 18.77 -22.48 -14.20
CA SER A 31 18.77 -23.42 -15.34
C SER A 31 18.62 -24.89 -14.93
N LYS A 32 19.16 -25.26 -13.77
CA LYS A 32 19.02 -26.62 -13.21
C LYS A 32 17.64 -26.87 -12.61
N GLN A 33 17.02 -25.83 -12.00
CA GLN A 33 15.73 -25.95 -11.32
C GLN A 33 14.53 -25.85 -12.27
N THR A 34 14.68 -25.19 -13.42
CA THR A 34 13.61 -25.07 -14.41
C THR A 34 13.69 -26.20 -15.45
N ASN A 35 12.54 -26.74 -15.82
CA ASN A 35 12.48 -27.75 -16.90
C ASN A 35 12.73 -27.16 -18.30
N GLN A 36 13.01 -25.86 -18.40
CA GLN A 36 13.16 -25.12 -19.65
C GLN A 36 14.38 -24.17 -19.61
N PRO A 37 15.61 -24.69 -19.53
CA PRO A 37 16.82 -23.86 -19.34
C PRO A 37 17.04 -22.84 -20.48
N ALA A 38 16.58 -23.14 -21.72
CA ALA A 38 16.68 -22.22 -22.86
C ALA A 38 15.83 -20.93 -22.69
N GLN A 39 14.85 -20.90 -21.79
CA GLN A 39 14.02 -19.73 -21.52
C GLN A 39 14.58 -18.85 -20.39
N VAL A 40 15.50 -19.37 -19.57
CA VAL A 40 16.03 -18.66 -18.39
C VAL A 40 16.67 -17.32 -18.77
N SER A 41 17.39 -17.25 -19.89
CA SER A 41 18.00 -16.00 -20.36
C SER A 41 17.00 -14.90 -20.71
N LYS A 42 15.73 -15.28 -21.01
CA LYS A 42 14.64 -14.32 -21.30
C LYS A 42 13.96 -13.80 -20.05
N LEU A 43 14.15 -14.46 -18.90
CA LEU A 43 13.50 -14.14 -17.64
C LEU A 43 14.39 -13.31 -16.72
N VAL A 44 15.69 -13.26 -16.98
CA VAL A 44 16.67 -12.65 -16.08
C VAL A 44 17.36 -11.47 -16.75
N TYR A 45 17.34 -10.34 -16.06
CA TYR A 45 18.00 -9.11 -16.48
C TYR A 45 19.14 -8.80 -15.50
N ALA A 46 20.38 -9.08 -15.93
CA ALA A 46 21.60 -8.63 -15.25
C ALA A 46 21.87 -7.16 -15.55
N GLN A 47 22.71 -6.50 -14.74
CA GLN A 47 23.04 -5.07 -14.96
C GLN A 47 23.69 -4.79 -16.33
N SER A 48 24.32 -5.78 -16.93
CA SER A 48 24.89 -5.73 -18.30
C SER A 48 23.82 -5.86 -19.41
N ASN A 49 22.59 -6.28 -19.09
CA ASN A 49 21.51 -6.43 -20.06
C ASN A 49 20.99 -5.05 -20.51
N PRO A 50 20.91 -4.74 -21.82
CA PRO A 50 20.41 -3.44 -22.30
C PRO A 50 19.02 -3.05 -21.78
N SER A 51 18.14 -4.03 -21.51
CA SER A 51 16.79 -3.81 -20.99
C SER A 51 16.71 -3.70 -19.48
N TYR A 52 17.81 -3.93 -18.74
CA TYR A 52 17.81 -3.90 -17.29
C TYR A 52 17.22 -2.62 -16.71
N SER A 53 17.69 -1.47 -17.18
CA SER A 53 17.26 -0.16 -16.67
C SER A 53 15.79 0.13 -16.95
N SER A 54 15.25 -0.30 -18.09
CA SER A 54 13.83 -0.12 -18.41
C SER A 54 12.94 -1.03 -17.55
N VAL A 55 13.31 -2.29 -17.38
CA VAL A 55 12.60 -3.25 -16.52
C VAL A 55 12.63 -2.81 -15.05
N LEU A 56 13.78 -2.32 -14.57
CA LEU A 56 13.88 -1.79 -13.21
C LEU A 56 12.93 -0.61 -13.00
N ARG A 57 12.96 0.38 -13.89
CA ARG A 57 12.20 1.64 -13.77
C ARG A 57 10.70 1.49 -14.00
N ALA A 58 10.25 0.50 -14.76
CA ALA A 58 8.84 0.29 -15.09
C ALA A 58 7.91 0.27 -13.86
N TYR A 59 8.40 -0.19 -12.72
CA TYR A 59 7.63 -0.30 -11.47
C TYR A 59 8.30 0.40 -10.28
N ILE A 60 9.00 1.50 -10.51
CA ILE A 60 9.41 2.45 -9.45
C ILE A 60 8.38 3.59 -9.44
N ARG A 61 7.47 3.58 -8.46
CA ARG A 61 6.38 4.57 -8.35
C ARG A 61 6.72 5.77 -7.46
N ASN A 62 7.87 5.77 -6.81
CA ASN A 62 8.37 6.89 -6.03
C ASN A 62 9.72 7.34 -6.59
N ALA A 63 9.76 8.50 -7.22
CA ALA A 63 10.94 9.04 -7.89
C ALA A 63 12.16 9.23 -6.96
N ARG A 64 11.94 9.32 -5.63
CA ARG A 64 13.03 9.36 -4.62
C ARG A 64 13.98 8.16 -4.73
N PHE A 65 13.50 7.03 -5.23
CA PHE A 65 14.27 5.79 -5.38
C PHE A 65 14.71 5.52 -6.83
N ASN A 66 14.50 6.48 -7.73
CA ASN A 66 14.97 6.40 -9.12
C ASN A 66 16.17 7.33 -9.39
N THR A 67 17.16 7.29 -8.50
CA THR A 67 18.37 8.14 -8.60
C THR A 67 19.60 7.30 -8.94
N SER A 68 20.70 7.95 -9.34
CA SER A 68 21.99 7.30 -9.59
C SER A 68 22.57 6.66 -8.33
N SER A 69 22.35 7.25 -7.16
CA SER A 69 22.83 6.77 -5.86
C SER A 69 21.96 5.68 -5.24
N THR A 70 20.74 5.44 -5.75
CA THR A 70 19.88 4.36 -5.25
C THR A 70 20.54 2.99 -5.49
N PRO A 71 20.67 2.12 -4.46
CA PRO A 71 21.18 0.76 -4.63
C PRO A 71 20.41 -0.01 -5.69
N LYS A 72 21.11 -0.69 -6.59
CA LYS A 72 20.53 -1.44 -7.70
C LYS A 72 20.53 -2.93 -7.40
N PRO A 73 19.50 -3.70 -7.82
CA PRO A 73 19.53 -5.15 -7.74
C PRO A 73 20.66 -5.72 -8.60
N VAL A 74 21.26 -6.82 -8.15
CA VAL A 74 22.24 -7.58 -8.94
C VAL A 74 21.56 -8.14 -10.20
N LEU A 75 20.36 -8.70 -10.01
CA LEU A 75 19.51 -9.27 -11.05
C LEU A 75 18.04 -8.87 -10.84
N ILE A 76 17.27 -8.88 -11.93
CA ILE A 76 15.80 -8.84 -11.92
C ILE A 76 15.32 -10.12 -12.58
N VAL A 77 14.46 -10.88 -11.89
CA VAL A 77 13.83 -12.10 -12.40
C VAL A 77 12.36 -11.82 -12.64
N THR A 78 11.85 -12.10 -13.85
CA THR A 78 10.47 -11.82 -14.26
C THR A 78 9.74 -13.11 -14.64
N PRO A 79 9.34 -13.95 -13.66
CA PRO A 79 8.75 -15.25 -13.91
C PRO A 79 7.42 -15.14 -14.66
N THR A 80 7.14 -16.14 -15.51
CA THR A 80 5.89 -16.28 -16.27
C THR A 80 5.00 -17.41 -15.75
N ASP A 81 5.55 -18.27 -14.89
CA ASP A 81 4.83 -19.36 -14.23
C ASP A 81 5.30 -19.59 -12.79
N GLU A 82 4.56 -20.40 -12.05
CA GLU A 82 4.81 -20.67 -10.63
C GLU A 82 6.08 -21.50 -10.38
N THR A 83 6.51 -22.33 -11.33
CA THR A 83 7.71 -23.16 -11.17
C THR A 83 8.98 -22.32 -11.26
N GLN A 84 8.96 -21.24 -12.04
CA GLN A 84 10.05 -20.28 -12.13
C GLN A 84 10.15 -19.44 -10.85
N VAL A 85 9.02 -19.16 -10.17
CA VAL A 85 9.02 -18.53 -8.83
C VAL A 85 9.68 -19.46 -7.80
N GLN A 86 9.31 -20.77 -7.81
CA GLN A 86 9.96 -21.78 -6.94
C GLN A 86 11.47 -21.81 -7.16
N ALA A 87 11.89 -21.92 -8.41
CA ALA A 87 13.30 -21.96 -8.79
C ALA A 87 14.06 -20.71 -8.32
N ALA A 88 13.47 -19.52 -8.49
CA ALA A 88 14.07 -18.27 -8.05
C ALA A 88 14.24 -18.21 -6.51
N VAL A 89 13.26 -18.66 -5.74
CA VAL A 89 13.33 -18.74 -4.27
C VAL A 89 14.41 -19.71 -3.83
N ILE A 90 14.44 -20.94 -4.38
CA ILE A 90 15.45 -21.96 -4.06
C ILE A 90 16.86 -21.44 -4.37
N CYS A 91 17.05 -20.85 -5.55
CA CYS A 91 18.37 -20.37 -5.98
C CYS A 91 18.83 -19.17 -5.16
N ALA A 92 17.95 -18.21 -4.86
CA ALA A 92 18.31 -17.07 -4.01
C ALA A 92 18.70 -17.51 -2.59
N LYS A 93 17.97 -18.48 -2.01
CA LYS A 93 18.29 -19.05 -0.70
C LYS A 93 19.64 -19.78 -0.69
N ASN A 94 19.88 -20.62 -1.69
CA ASN A 94 21.12 -21.42 -1.80
C ASN A 94 22.38 -20.57 -1.91
N ILE A 95 22.30 -19.42 -2.59
CA ILE A 95 23.46 -18.50 -2.71
C ILE A 95 23.49 -17.44 -1.60
N GLY A 96 22.50 -17.43 -0.70
CA GLY A 96 22.42 -16.50 0.44
C GLY A 96 22.12 -15.05 0.08
N ILE A 97 21.56 -14.77 -1.11
CA ILE A 97 21.24 -13.41 -1.55
C ILE A 97 19.83 -13.01 -1.14
N GLN A 98 19.65 -11.73 -0.77
CA GLN A 98 18.33 -11.23 -0.40
C GLN A 98 17.39 -11.18 -1.60
N LEU A 99 16.15 -11.63 -1.40
CA LEU A 99 15.09 -11.58 -2.40
C LEU A 99 14.09 -10.47 -2.06
N LYS A 100 13.90 -9.52 -2.98
CA LYS A 100 12.86 -8.50 -2.93
C LYS A 100 11.72 -8.88 -3.86
N ILE A 101 10.49 -8.89 -3.36
CA ILE A 101 9.30 -9.26 -4.14
C ILE A 101 8.61 -7.99 -4.60
N ARG A 102 8.46 -7.80 -5.92
CA ARG A 102 7.84 -6.64 -6.52
C ARG A 102 6.58 -7.03 -7.30
N SER A 103 5.42 -6.48 -6.93
CA SER A 103 4.16 -6.55 -7.67
C SER A 103 3.97 -5.26 -8.47
N GLY A 104 3.15 -4.31 -7.99
CA GLY A 104 2.93 -3.01 -8.64
C GLY A 104 3.98 -1.92 -8.35
N GLY A 105 4.90 -2.15 -7.40
CA GLY A 105 5.97 -1.19 -7.07
C GLY A 105 5.50 0.07 -6.33
N HIS A 106 4.35 0.03 -5.67
CA HIS A 106 3.76 1.17 -4.96
C HIS A 106 4.22 1.35 -3.50
N ASP A 107 5.19 0.58 -3.03
CA ASP A 107 5.72 0.76 -1.67
C ASP A 107 6.29 2.18 -1.50
N TYR A 108 5.79 2.93 -0.51
CA TYR A 108 6.16 4.33 -0.30
C TYR A 108 7.61 4.54 0.11
N GLU A 109 8.24 3.51 0.69
CA GLU A 109 9.64 3.53 1.11
C GLU A 109 10.54 2.65 0.21
N GLY A 110 10.01 2.19 -0.94
CA GLY A 110 10.76 1.45 -1.93
C GLY A 110 11.21 0.05 -1.52
N VAL A 111 10.70 -0.48 -0.40
CA VAL A 111 11.18 -1.74 0.21
C VAL A 111 11.07 -2.95 -0.73
N SER A 112 10.20 -2.90 -1.72
CA SER A 112 10.04 -3.97 -2.72
C SER A 112 11.09 -3.95 -3.84
N TYR A 113 11.92 -2.90 -3.93
CA TYR A 113 12.90 -2.75 -5.01
C TYR A 113 14.21 -2.05 -4.61
N ILE A 114 14.42 -1.75 -3.31
CA ILE A 114 15.70 -1.27 -2.78
C ILE A 114 16.15 -2.11 -1.58
N SER A 115 17.45 -2.13 -1.34
CA SER A 115 18.05 -2.74 -0.15
C SER A 115 19.42 -2.14 0.13
N ASP A 116 19.88 -2.25 1.38
CA ASP A 116 21.19 -1.85 1.82
C ASP A 116 22.25 -2.98 1.71
N VAL A 117 21.81 -4.18 1.32
CA VAL A 117 22.67 -5.34 1.02
C VAL A 117 22.44 -5.80 -0.42
N PRO A 118 23.35 -6.57 -1.02
CA PRO A 118 23.14 -7.15 -2.35
C PRO A 118 21.83 -7.95 -2.41
N PHE A 119 21.05 -7.73 -3.46
CA PHE A 119 19.70 -8.30 -3.58
C PHE A 119 19.32 -8.59 -5.04
N ILE A 120 18.33 -9.46 -5.18
CA ILE A 120 17.63 -9.76 -6.44
C ILE A 120 16.19 -9.26 -6.32
N ILE A 121 15.64 -8.70 -7.39
CA ILE A 121 14.21 -8.45 -7.50
C ILE A 121 13.53 -9.64 -8.20
N LEU A 122 12.54 -10.22 -7.53
CA LEU A 122 11.56 -11.12 -8.13
C LEU A 122 10.35 -10.28 -8.51
N ASP A 123 10.25 -9.96 -9.80
CA ASP A 123 9.21 -9.10 -10.36
C ASP A 123 8.04 -9.94 -10.88
N MET A 124 6.93 -9.85 -10.17
CA MET A 124 5.73 -10.65 -10.44
C MET A 124 4.89 -10.14 -11.61
N SER A 125 5.29 -9.07 -12.29
CA SER A 125 4.47 -8.34 -13.28
C SER A 125 3.97 -9.18 -14.46
N ASN A 126 4.62 -10.29 -14.79
CA ASN A 126 4.16 -11.23 -15.83
C ASN A 126 3.11 -12.22 -15.31
N LEU A 127 3.06 -12.49 -14.00
CA LEU A 127 2.05 -13.35 -13.37
C LEU A 127 0.80 -12.52 -13.06
N ARG A 128 -0.05 -12.28 -14.07
CA ARG A 128 -1.19 -11.38 -14.00
C ARG A 128 -2.52 -11.96 -14.49
N THR A 129 -2.61 -13.29 -14.53
CA THR A 129 -3.84 -13.99 -14.89
C THR A 129 -4.95 -13.68 -13.91
N ILE A 130 -6.15 -13.40 -14.43
CA ILE A 130 -7.37 -13.13 -13.66
C ILE A 130 -8.49 -14.01 -14.24
N ASN A 131 -8.96 -14.96 -13.45
CA ASN A 131 -10.02 -15.89 -13.82
C ASN A 131 -11.25 -15.61 -12.96
N VAL A 132 -12.23 -14.89 -13.53
CA VAL A 132 -13.50 -14.53 -12.87
C VAL A 132 -14.53 -15.64 -13.12
N ASN A 133 -15.11 -16.15 -12.02
CA ASN A 133 -16.22 -17.09 -12.02
C ASN A 133 -17.45 -16.41 -11.36
N ILE A 134 -18.40 -15.96 -12.17
CA ILE A 134 -19.59 -15.27 -11.68
C ILE A 134 -20.55 -16.22 -10.96
N GLN A 135 -20.61 -17.48 -11.35
CA GLN A 135 -21.48 -18.49 -10.72
C GLN A 135 -21.04 -18.75 -9.26
N GLU A 136 -19.72 -18.78 -9.02
CA GLU A 136 -19.16 -18.88 -7.68
C GLU A 136 -19.02 -17.55 -6.96
N GLN A 137 -19.32 -16.44 -7.63
CA GLN A 137 -19.04 -15.08 -7.15
C GLN A 137 -17.61 -14.92 -6.67
N SER A 138 -16.66 -15.46 -7.41
CA SER A 138 -15.24 -15.48 -7.03
C SER A 138 -14.31 -15.20 -8.21
N ALA A 139 -13.05 -14.91 -7.90
CA ALA A 139 -12.00 -14.82 -8.91
C ALA A 139 -10.67 -15.33 -8.34
N TRP A 140 -9.90 -16.05 -9.17
CA TRP A 140 -8.47 -16.25 -8.95
C TRP A 140 -7.70 -15.11 -9.61
N VAL A 141 -6.83 -14.46 -8.82
CA VAL A 141 -6.08 -13.27 -9.26
C VAL A 141 -4.61 -13.48 -8.93
N SER A 142 -3.76 -13.49 -9.95
CA SER A 142 -2.31 -13.58 -9.77
C SER A 142 -1.74 -12.32 -9.11
N ALA A 143 -0.73 -12.47 -8.26
CA ALA A 143 -0.17 -11.41 -7.42
C ALA A 143 0.49 -10.25 -8.21
N GLY A 144 0.88 -10.49 -9.46
CA GLY A 144 1.42 -9.45 -10.35
C GLY A 144 0.36 -8.66 -11.12
N ALA A 145 -0.94 -9.03 -11.04
CA ALA A 145 -2.03 -8.23 -11.59
C ALA A 145 -2.18 -6.91 -10.82
N THR A 146 -2.75 -5.90 -11.49
CA THR A 146 -3.13 -4.63 -10.86
C THR A 146 -4.60 -4.60 -10.49
N LEU A 147 -4.98 -3.67 -9.60
CA LEU A 147 -6.38 -3.46 -9.24
C LEU A 147 -7.21 -3.04 -10.46
N GLY A 148 -6.67 -2.22 -11.36
CA GLY A 148 -7.35 -1.81 -12.58
C GLY A 148 -7.66 -3.00 -13.49
N GLU A 149 -6.68 -3.89 -13.73
CA GLU A 149 -6.89 -5.14 -14.48
C GLU A 149 -7.98 -5.99 -13.82
N LEU A 150 -7.97 -6.11 -12.48
CA LEU A 150 -8.99 -6.86 -11.74
C LEU A 150 -10.39 -6.25 -11.93
N TYR A 151 -10.55 -4.94 -11.74
CA TYR A 151 -11.83 -4.26 -11.90
C TYR A 151 -12.37 -4.40 -13.33
N TYR A 152 -11.50 -4.24 -14.32
CA TYR A 152 -11.86 -4.41 -15.73
C TYR A 152 -12.37 -5.83 -15.99
N ARG A 153 -11.66 -6.87 -15.52
CA ARG A 153 -12.05 -8.28 -15.75
C ARG A 153 -13.32 -8.67 -15.04
N ILE A 154 -13.62 -8.11 -13.86
CA ILE A 154 -14.91 -8.31 -13.19
C ILE A 154 -16.02 -7.64 -14.02
N TRP A 155 -15.84 -6.37 -14.38
CA TRP A 155 -16.82 -5.62 -15.17
C TRP A 155 -17.09 -6.25 -16.55
N GLU A 156 -16.08 -6.80 -17.20
CA GLU A 156 -16.22 -7.52 -18.47
C GLU A 156 -17.18 -8.70 -18.35
N LYS A 157 -17.18 -9.40 -17.22
CA LYS A 157 -18.02 -10.58 -16.94
C LYS A 157 -19.34 -10.26 -16.30
N SER A 158 -19.46 -9.17 -15.51
CA SER A 158 -20.67 -8.79 -14.80
C SER A 158 -20.71 -7.30 -14.51
N LYS A 159 -21.89 -6.70 -14.69
CA LYS A 159 -22.15 -5.27 -14.38
C LYS A 159 -22.64 -5.04 -12.96
N VAL A 160 -22.99 -6.11 -12.25
CA VAL A 160 -23.57 -6.08 -10.90
C VAL A 160 -22.66 -6.74 -9.84
N HIS A 161 -21.39 -6.95 -10.19
CA HIS A 161 -20.36 -7.42 -9.25
C HIS A 161 -19.20 -6.44 -9.24
N GLY A 162 -18.58 -6.29 -8.07
CA GLY A 162 -17.41 -5.46 -7.82
C GLY A 162 -16.45 -6.14 -6.85
N PHE A 163 -15.44 -5.38 -6.45
CA PHE A 163 -14.46 -5.83 -5.46
C PHE A 163 -14.01 -4.65 -4.57
N PRO A 164 -13.99 -4.79 -3.22
CA PRO A 164 -13.66 -3.70 -2.30
C PRO A 164 -12.15 -3.47 -2.20
N GLY A 165 -11.53 -3.17 -3.34
CA GLY A 165 -10.11 -2.82 -3.45
C GLY A 165 -9.88 -1.31 -3.49
N GLY A 166 -8.59 -0.91 -3.58
CA GLY A 166 -8.15 0.48 -3.56
C GLY A 166 -8.47 1.26 -4.83
N VAL A 167 -8.36 2.59 -4.73
CA VAL A 167 -8.76 3.52 -5.82
C VAL A 167 -7.71 3.70 -6.90
N CYS A 168 -6.43 3.42 -6.63
CA CYS A 168 -5.36 3.58 -7.61
C CYS A 168 -5.24 2.32 -8.47
N PRO A 169 -5.56 2.37 -9.76
CA PRO A 169 -5.66 1.17 -10.60
C PRO A 169 -4.32 0.47 -10.84
N THR A 170 -3.20 1.17 -10.78
CA THR A 170 -1.86 0.59 -10.99
C THR A 170 -1.26 -0.11 -9.76
N VAL A 171 -1.96 -0.08 -8.62
CA VAL A 171 -1.53 -0.82 -7.41
C VAL A 171 -1.60 -2.32 -7.66
N GLY A 172 -0.50 -3.02 -7.35
CA GLY A 172 -0.42 -4.47 -7.51
C GLY A 172 -1.22 -5.22 -6.45
N VAL A 173 -1.94 -6.25 -6.89
CA VAL A 173 -2.79 -7.10 -6.06
C VAL A 173 -2.00 -7.73 -4.91
N GLY A 174 -0.80 -8.26 -5.17
CA GLY A 174 0.01 -8.96 -4.16
C GLY A 174 0.35 -8.09 -2.96
N GLY A 175 0.81 -6.84 -3.20
CA GLY A 175 1.12 -5.89 -2.12
C GLY A 175 -0.14 -5.37 -1.43
N HIS A 176 -1.19 -5.10 -2.20
CA HIS A 176 -2.45 -4.55 -1.69
C HIS A 176 -3.10 -5.49 -0.67
N LEU A 177 -3.33 -6.75 -1.03
CA LEU A 177 -3.90 -7.76 -0.14
C LEU A 177 -2.92 -8.13 0.98
N GLY A 178 -1.63 -8.21 0.68
CA GLY A 178 -0.61 -8.57 1.67
C GLY A 178 -0.61 -7.69 2.92
N GLY A 179 -1.02 -6.43 2.83
CA GLY A 179 -1.08 -5.51 3.98
C GLY A 179 -2.49 -5.06 4.37
N GLY A 180 -3.55 -5.75 3.91
CA GLY A 180 -4.94 -5.46 4.26
C GLY A 180 -5.77 -4.98 3.07
N GLY A 181 -5.41 -3.88 2.47
CA GLY A 181 -6.12 -3.28 1.34
C GLY A 181 -7.45 -2.63 1.71
N TYR A 182 -7.69 -1.42 1.21
CA TYR A 182 -8.98 -0.75 1.40
C TYR A 182 -9.31 0.17 0.22
N GLY A 183 -10.60 0.44 0.07
CA GLY A 183 -11.12 1.38 -0.92
C GLY A 183 -12.47 1.97 -0.53
N ASN A 184 -13.21 2.45 -1.51
CA ASN A 184 -14.43 3.21 -1.29
C ASN A 184 -15.61 2.36 -0.73
N MET A 185 -15.52 1.03 -0.85
CA MET A 185 -16.52 0.12 -0.30
C MET A 185 -16.16 -0.41 1.10
N LEU A 186 -15.15 0.18 1.76
CA LEU A 186 -14.64 -0.20 3.08
C LEU A 186 -15.75 -0.30 4.14
N ARG A 187 -16.67 0.68 4.17
CA ARG A 187 -17.70 0.75 5.20
C ARG A 187 -18.79 -0.31 5.00
N LYS A 188 -19.08 -0.66 3.74
CA LYS A 188 -20.10 -1.66 3.38
C LYS A 188 -19.56 -3.08 3.44
N HIS A 189 -18.33 -3.31 2.99
CA HIS A 189 -17.80 -4.64 2.76
C HIS A 189 -16.55 -4.98 3.59
N GLY A 190 -15.94 -4.01 4.28
CA GLY A 190 -14.67 -4.22 5.00
C GLY A 190 -13.45 -4.04 4.08
N LEU A 191 -12.35 -4.66 4.49
CA LEU A 191 -11.08 -4.61 3.76
C LEU A 191 -11.04 -5.62 2.61
N THR A 192 -10.12 -5.41 1.69
CA THR A 192 -9.83 -6.35 0.60
C THR A 192 -9.52 -7.77 1.11
N VAL A 193 -8.76 -7.89 2.21
CA VAL A 193 -8.39 -9.19 2.81
C VAL A 193 -9.54 -9.94 3.46
N ASP A 194 -10.63 -9.26 3.80
CA ASP A 194 -11.82 -9.88 4.37
C ASP A 194 -12.55 -10.75 3.33
N HIS A 195 -12.20 -10.60 2.05
CA HIS A 195 -12.74 -11.31 0.90
C HIS A 195 -11.81 -12.39 0.34
N VAL A 196 -10.69 -12.70 1.01
CA VAL A 196 -9.78 -13.76 0.55
C VAL A 196 -10.30 -15.13 0.98
N LEU A 197 -10.61 -15.98 0.00
CA LEU A 197 -11.13 -17.34 0.18
C LEU A 197 -10.03 -18.38 0.22
N ASP A 198 -8.99 -18.21 -0.61
CA ASP A 198 -7.83 -19.10 -0.76
C ASP A 198 -6.62 -18.31 -1.27
N ALA A 199 -5.44 -18.90 -1.23
CA ALA A 199 -4.23 -18.33 -1.81
C ALA A 199 -3.23 -19.42 -2.19
N LYS A 200 -2.33 -19.09 -3.14
CA LYS A 200 -1.14 -19.90 -3.42
C LYS A 200 0.10 -19.10 -3.02
N ILE A 201 1.03 -19.73 -2.30
CA ILE A 201 2.30 -19.13 -1.87
C ILE A 201 3.47 -20.08 -2.10
N VAL A 202 4.64 -19.54 -2.46
CA VAL A 202 5.92 -20.27 -2.41
C VAL A 202 6.57 -19.98 -1.06
N ASP A 203 6.81 -21.02 -0.27
CA ASP A 203 7.47 -20.93 1.04
C ASP A 203 9.01 -20.78 0.92
N ALA A 204 9.70 -20.65 2.05
CA ALA A 204 11.17 -20.50 2.11
C ALA A 204 11.94 -21.74 1.63
N ASN A 205 11.28 -22.85 1.37
CA ASN A 205 11.87 -24.09 0.83
C ASN A 205 11.53 -24.29 -0.65
N GLY A 206 10.87 -23.31 -1.28
CA GLY A 206 10.45 -23.37 -2.67
C GLY A 206 9.21 -24.24 -2.90
N LYS A 207 8.47 -24.63 -1.85
CA LYS A 207 7.26 -25.44 -1.97
C LYS A 207 6.05 -24.54 -2.22
N ILE A 208 5.20 -24.90 -3.20
CA ILE A 208 3.91 -24.23 -3.41
C ILE A 208 2.92 -24.79 -2.41
N LEU A 209 2.27 -23.89 -1.68
CA LEU A 209 1.23 -24.20 -0.70
C LEU A 209 -0.07 -23.48 -1.10
N ASP A 210 -1.20 -24.18 -0.99
CA ASP A 210 -2.56 -23.65 -1.01
C ASP A 210 -3.08 -23.47 0.43
N LYS A 211 -4.32 -23.00 0.60
CA LYS A 211 -4.92 -22.80 1.92
C LYS A 211 -4.84 -24.04 2.81
N ASN A 212 -5.12 -25.22 2.26
CA ASN A 212 -5.15 -26.44 3.04
C ASN A 212 -3.75 -26.84 3.51
N SER A 213 -2.76 -26.77 2.63
CA SER A 213 -1.37 -27.12 2.92
C SER A 213 -0.61 -26.03 3.73
N MET A 214 -1.05 -24.76 3.68
CA MET A 214 -0.55 -23.69 4.56
C MET A 214 -0.97 -23.89 6.02
N GLY A 215 -2.13 -24.46 6.26
CA GLY A 215 -2.78 -24.45 7.57
C GLY A 215 -3.33 -23.05 7.94
N GLU A 216 -4.03 -23.01 9.07
CA GLU A 216 -4.75 -21.81 9.50
C GLU A 216 -3.84 -20.60 9.74
N ASP A 217 -2.73 -20.79 10.42
CA ASP A 217 -1.87 -19.70 10.89
C ASP A 217 -1.14 -18.99 9.76
N LEU A 218 -0.56 -19.70 8.78
CA LEU A 218 0.08 -19.09 7.65
C LEU A 218 -0.96 -18.42 6.73
N PHE A 219 -2.10 -19.07 6.49
CA PHE A 219 -3.19 -18.47 5.72
C PHE A 219 -3.76 -17.20 6.39
N TRP A 220 -3.83 -17.18 7.73
CA TRP A 220 -4.16 -15.96 8.46
C TRP A 220 -3.09 -14.89 8.27
N ALA A 221 -1.81 -15.23 8.45
CA ALA A 221 -0.69 -14.27 8.42
C ALA A 221 -0.56 -13.52 7.09
N ILE A 222 -0.79 -14.19 5.95
CA ILE A 222 -0.65 -13.58 4.62
C ILE A 222 -1.81 -12.66 4.23
N ARG A 223 -2.89 -12.64 5.02
CA ARG A 223 -4.08 -11.80 4.79
C ARG A 223 -4.02 -10.49 5.57
N GLY A 224 -2.98 -9.68 5.34
CA GLY A 224 -2.80 -8.37 5.96
C GLY A 224 -1.62 -8.23 6.91
N GLY A 225 -0.84 -9.31 7.15
CA GLY A 225 0.35 -9.31 8.01
C GLY A 225 1.66 -8.99 7.29
N GLY A 226 1.59 -8.54 6.04
CA GLY A 226 2.79 -8.33 5.22
C GLY A 226 3.27 -9.64 4.60
N ALA A 227 2.50 -10.19 3.64
CA ALA A 227 2.70 -11.52 3.05
C ALA A 227 4.14 -11.80 2.61
N ALA A 228 4.87 -10.79 2.11
CA ALA A 228 6.28 -10.90 1.73
C ALA A 228 7.25 -11.22 2.89
N SER A 229 6.78 -11.22 4.14
CA SER A 229 7.54 -11.70 5.30
C SER A 229 7.51 -13.23 5.43
N PHE A 230 6.56 -13.91 4.77
CA PHE A 230 6.30 -15.34 4.96
C PHE A 230 6.58 -16.18 3.71
N GLY A 231 6.57 -15.56 2.52
CA GLY A 231 6.77 -16.23 1.25
C GLY A 231 6.44 -15.35 0.06
N VAL A 232 6.46 -15.95 -1.13
CA VAL A 232 6.05 -15.30 -2.38
C VAL A 232 4.62 -15.72 -2.71
N VAL A 233 3.65 -14.82 -2.50
CA VAL A 233 2.28 -15.11 -2.94
C VAL A 233 2.23 -15.10 -4.46
N ILE A 234 1.69 -16.17 -5.04
CA ILE A 234 1.49 -16.34 -6.49
C ILE A 234 0.13 -15.79 -6.89
N ALA A 235 -0.93 -16.17 -6.15
CA ALA A 235 -2.30 -15.78 -6.44
C ALA A 235 -3.17 -15.80 -5.18
N TYR A 236 -4.27 -15.05 -5.23
CA TYR A 236 -5.37 -15.10 -4.26
C TYR A 236 -6.67 -15.52 -4.95
N LYS A 237 -7.47 -16.37 -4.30
CA LYS A 237 -8.90 -16.54 -4.62
C LYS A 237 -9.68 -15.56 -3.77
N ILE A 238 -10.48 -14.72 -4.42
CA ILE A 238 -11.25 -13.65 -3.77
C ILE A 238 -12.74 -13.83 -4.01
N ALA A 239 -13.55 -13.43 -3.02
CA ALA A 239 -14.99 -13.29 -3.17
C ALA A 239 -15.31 -11.95 -3.84
N LEU A 240 -16.20 -11.95 -4.83
CA LEU A 240 -16.78 -10.75 -5.42
C LEU A 240 -17.96 -10.30 -4.57
N VAL A 241 -18.23 -8.99 -4.61
CA VAL A 241 -19.35 -8.39 -3.88
C VAL A 241 -20.41 -7.87 -4.86
N PRO A 242 -21.70 -7.91 -4.50
CA PRO A 242 -22.74 -7.27 -5.31
C PRO A 242 -22.55 -5.76 -5.29
N VAL A 243 -22.80 -5.12 -6.44
CA VAL A 243 -22.88 -3.66 -6.59
C VAL A 243 -24.18 -3.30 -7.28
N PRO A 244 -24.83 -2.17 -6.91
CA PRO A 244 -26.05 -1.74 -7.57
C PRO A 244 -25.77 -1.28 -9.00
N GLU A 245 -26.80 -1.26 -9.83
CA GLU A 245 -26.73 -0.74 -11.20
C GLU A 245 -26.32 0.73 -11.24
N LYS A 246 -26.76 1.50 -10.22
CA LYS A 246 -26.44 2.91 -10.06
C LYS A 246 -25.55 3.13 -8.84
N VAL A 247 -24.46 3.82 -9.06
CA VAL A 247 -23.52 4.29 -8.04
C VAL A 247 -23.39 5.79 -8.21
N THR A 248 -23.61 6.53 -7.14
CA THR A 248 -23.53 8.00 -7.16
C THR A 248 -22.20 8.46 -6.59
N VAL A 249 -21.55 9.40 -7.28
CA VAL A 249 -20.31 10.03 -6.84
C VAL A 249 -20.46 11.53 -6.77
N PHE A 250 -19.75 12.17 -5.84
CA PHE A 250 -19.69 13.64 -5.78
C PHE A 250 -18.35 14.14 -5.25
N ARG A 251 -18.11 15.44 -5.53
CA ARG A 251 -17.00 16.20 -4.98
C ARG A 251 -17.48 17.58 -4.57
N VAL A 252 -17.24 17.95 -3.31
CA VAL A 252 -17.54 19.28 -2.77
C VAL A 252 -16.27 19.86 -2.15
N GLU A 253 -15.98 21.11 -2.50
CA GLU A 253 -14.87 21.87 -1.91
C GLU A 253 -15.42 22.96 -1.00
N LYS A 254 -14.76 23.15 0.14
CA LYS A 254 -15.02 24.26 1.08
C LYS A 254 -13.70 24.82 1.59
N TYR A 255 -13.71 26.09 1.90
CA TYR A 255 -12.54 26.84 2.38
C TYR A 255 -12.80 27.30 3.83
N LEU A 256 -11.75 27.72 4.56
CA LEU A 256 -11.92 28.24 5.93
C LEU A 256 -12.94 29.40 5.95
N GLU A 257 -12.92 30.24 4.94
CA GLU A 257 -13.84 31.35 4.76
C GLU A 257 -15.31 30.91 4.55
N GLU A 258 -15.52 29.61 4.27
CA GLU A 258 -16.81 28.95 4.06
C GLU A 258 -17.14 27.97 5.19
N ASN A 259 -16.67 28.22 6.40
CA ASN A 259 -16.90 27.40 7.60
C ASN A 259 -16.33 25.96 7.49
N ALA A 260 -15.21 25.76 6.79
CA ALA A 260 -14.61 24.42 6.62
C ALA A 260 -14.35 23.73 7.95
N THR A 261 -13.95 24.46 9.02
CA THR A 261 -13.71 23.88 10.35
C THR A 261 -14.96 23.21 10.92
N ASP A 262 -16.12 23.85 10.83
CA ASP A 262 -17.40 23.30 11.32
C ASP A 262 -17.81 22.08 10.53
N ILE A 263 -17.58 22.10 9.21
CA ILE A 263 -17.85 20.97 8.32
C ILE A 263 -16.95 19.77 8.68
N VAL A 264 -15.65 19.98 8.90
CA VAL A 264 -14.73 18.93 9.34
C VAL A 264 -15.14 18.39 10.71
N TYR A 265 -15.46 19.27 11.65
CA TYR A 265 -15.91 18.86 12.98
C TYR A 265 -17.16 17.97 12.89
N LYS A 266 -18.17 18.37 12.12
CA LYS A 266 -19.40 17.59 11.90
C LYS A 266 -19.12 16.29 11.15
N TRP A 267 -18.25 16.31 10.13
CA TRP A 267 -17.86 15.12 9.37
C TRP A 267 -17.31 13.99 10.25
N GLN A 268 -16.52 14.31 11.29
CA GLN A 268 -15.95 13.32 12.21
C GLN A 268 -17.04 12.52 12.95
N HIS A 269 -18.21 13.10 13.16
CA HIS A 269 -19.35 12.46 13.83
C HIS A 269 -20.24 11.72 12.84
N VAL A 270 -20.43 12.28 11.67
CA VAL A 270 -21.37 11.74 10.65
C VAL A 270 -20.72 10.63 9.83
N ALA A 271 -19.53 10.85 9.27
CA ALA A 271 -18.95 9.94 8.28
C ALA A 271 -18.69 8.51 8.78
N PRO A 272 -18.34 8.26 10.06
CA PRO A 272 -18.21 6.91 10.58
C PRO A 272 -19.55 6.20 10.87
N THR A 273 -20.64 6.94 11.05
CA THR A 273 -21.93 6.42 11.56
C THR A 273 -23.06 6.42 10.54
N ILE A 274 -22.97 7.25 9.51
CA ILE A 274 -23.98 7.36 8.43
C ILE A 274 -24.14 6.01 7.70
N ASP A 275 -25.16 5.89 6.86
CA ASP A 275 -25.42 4.71 6.03
C ASP A 275 -24.10 4.11 5.47
N GLU A 276 -23.92 2.79 5.60
CA GLU A 276 -22.69 2.10 5.20
C GLU A 276 -22.47 2.07 3.68
N ASN A 277 -23.52 2.32 2.87
CA ASN A 277 -23.41 2.47 1.42
C ASN A 277 -22.67 3.76 1.02
N LEU A 278 -22.52 4.72 1.94
CA LEU A 278 -21.84 5.99 1.68
C LEU A 278 -20.41 5.97 2.27
N PHE A 279 -19.45 6.24 1.40
CA PHE A 279 -18.04 6.48 1.78
C PHE A 279 -17.66 7.92 1.42
N MET A 280 -17.35 8.75 2.41
CA MET A 280 -16.98 10.16 2.23
C MET A 280 -15.52 10.39 2.67
N ARG A 281 -14.57 10.29 1.74
CA ARG A 281 -13.18 10.70 1.98
C ARG A 281 -13.05 12.21 2.02
N MET A 282 -12.18 12.74 2.89
CA MET A 282 -11.87 14.15 2.95
C MET A 282 -10.39 14.40 2.70
N LEU A 283 -10.06 15.27 1.76
CA LEU A 283 -8.73 15.82 1.57
C LEU A 283 -8.66 17.19 2.23
N VAL A 284 -7.57 17.46 2.95
CA VAL A 284 -7.31 18.74 3.60
C VAL A 284 -5.96 19.27 3.10
N GLN A 285 -5.97 20.45 2.49
CA GLN A 285 -4.79 20.99 1.81
C GLN A 285 -4.61 22.48 2.07
N PRO A 286 -3.39 22.94 2.41
CA PRO A 286 -3.08 24.35 2.36
C PRO A 286 -3.01 24.80 0.90
N VAL A 287 -3.76 25.84 0.55
CA VAL A 287 -3.85 26.39 -0.80
C VAL A 287 -3.77 27.93 -0.74
N SER A 288 -3.53 28.58 -1.88
CA SER A 288 -3.63 30.03 -1.96
C SER A 288 -5.07 30.50 -1.72
N SER A 289 -5.26 31.52 -0.89
CA SER A 289 -6.58 32.11 -0.66
C SER A 289 -7.12 32.75 -1.94
N LYS A 290 -8.41 32.56 -2.22
CA LYS A 290 -9.11 33.20 -3.34
C LYS A 290 -9.51 34.65 -3.02
N THR A 291 -9.65 34.95 -1.72
CA THR A 291 -10.16 36.25 -1.24
C THR A 291 -9.06 37.19 -0.78
N LYS A 292 -7.88 36.64 -0.38
CA LYS A 292 -6.76 37.42 0.15
C LYS A 292 -5.48 37.08 -0.61
N LYS A 293 -5.08 37.99 -1.51
CA LYS A 293 -3.87 37.83 -2.36
C LYS A 293 -2.63 37.65 -1.50
N GLY A 294 -1.84 36.62 -1.77
CA GLY A 294 -0.59 36.30 -1.08
C GLY A 294 -0.73 35.52 0.22
N GLU A 295 -1.94 35.35 0.74
CA GLU A 295 -2.20 34.51 1.92
C GLU A 295 -2.53 33.07 1.51
N LYS A 296 -2.34 32.14 2.45
CA LYS A 296 -2.80 30.75 2.35
C LYS A 296 -4.01 30.51 3.22
N THR A 297 -4.86 29.62 2.78
CA THR A 297 -6.02 29.11 3.51
C THR A 297 -6.03 27.57 3.46
N ILE A 298 -6.92 26.93 4.20
CA ILE A 298 -7.17 25.51 4.07
C ILE A 298 -8.38 25.29 3.14
N ARG A 299 -8.20 24.41 2.19
CA ARG A 299 -9.29 23.81 1.42
C ARG A 299 -9.53 22.40 1.91
N ILE A 300 -10.77 22.07 2.21
CA ILE A 300 -11.24 20.69 2.34
C ILE A 300 -11.92 20.28 1.03
N THR A 301 -11.73 19.04 0.63
CA THR A 301 -12.42 18.44 -0.50
C THR A 301 -13.04 17.12 -0.05
N ILE A 302 -14.35 17.05 0.03
CA ILE A 302 -15.06 15.81 0.29
C ILE A 302 -15.31 15.12 -1.04
N ILE A 303 -14.78 13.92 -1.18
CA ILE A 303 -14.97 13.04 -2.35
C ILE A 303 -15.70 11.81 -1.87
N ALA A 304 -16.81 11.46 -2.49
CA ALA A 304 -17.65 10.39 -2.00
C ALA A 304 -18.13 9.42 -3.09
N GLN A 305 -18.46 8.22 -2.64
CA GLN A 305 -19.15 7.20 -3.39
C GLN A 305 -20.31 6.66 -2.56
N PHE A 306 -21.49 6.62 -3.17
CA PHE A 306 -22.70 6.03 -2.60
C PHE A 306 -23.15 4.86 -3.48
N LEU A 307 -23.37 3.72 -2.88
CA LEU A 307 -23.89 2.52 -3.55
C LEU A 307 -25.43 2.63 -3.63
N GLY A 308 -25.91 3.47 -4.51
CA GLY A 308 -27.32 3.81 -4.70
C GLY A 308 -27.46 4.99 -5.67
N ASN A 309 -28.72 5.44 -5.88
CA ASN A 309 -29.04 6.53 -6.78
C ASN A 309 -28.86 7.92 -6.14
N ALA A 310 -28.94 8.98 -6.96
CA ALA A 310 -28.73 10.36 -6.54
C ALA A 310 -29.79 10.88 -5.56
N ASP A 311 -31.06 10.55 -5.77
CA ASP A 311 -32.16 11.03 -4.94
C ASP A 311 -32.09 10.48 -3.51
N GLU A 312 -31.72 9.18 -3.36
CA GLU A 312 -31.47 8.56 -2.06
C GLU A 312 -30.31 9.24 -1.35
N LEU A 313 -29.21 9.51 -2.06
CA LEU A 313 -28.03 10.19 -1.51
C LEU A 313 -28.33 11.61 -1.03
N ILE A 314 -29.04 12.41 -1.86
CA ILE A 314 -29.41 13.78 -1.52
C ILE A 314 -30.33 13.79 -0.29
N THR A 315 -31.34 12.90 -0.26
CA THR A 315 -32.25 12.76 0.89
C THR A 315 -31.46 12.41 2.17
N LEU A 316 -30.55 11.45 2.08
CA LEU A 316 -29.71 11.03 3.20
C LEU A 316 -28.86 12.20 3.73
N LEU A 317 -28.16 12.91 2.86
CA LEU A 317 -27.26 13.99 3.27
C LEU A 317 -27.99 15.25 3.72
N ASN A 318 -29.16 15.57 3.17
CA ASN A 318 -29.98 16.66 3.68
C ASN A 318 -30.47 16.40 5.12
N LYS A 319 -30.66 15.13 5.49
CA LYS A 319 -31.07 14.74 6.84
C LYS A 319 -29.89 14.69 7.79
N GLU A 320 -28.80 14.00 7.43
CA GLU A 320 -27.72 13.63 8.35
C GLU A 320 -26.54 14.64 8.35
N PHE A 321 -26.35 15.37 7.23
CA PHE A 321 -25.25 16.31 7.05
C PHE A 321 -25.66 17.53 6.20
N PRO A 322 -26.72 18.27 6.58
CA PRO A 322 -27.21 19.41 5.80
C PRO A 322 -26.17 20.53 5.65
N GLU A 323 -25.21 20.66 6.61
CA GLU A 323 -24.16 21.66 6.55
C GLU A 323 -23.23 21.50 5.35
N LEU A 324 -23.16 20.31 4.74
CA LEU A 324 -22.40 20.08 3.51
C LEU A 324 -22.98 20.87 2.33
N GLY A 325 -24.31 21.06 2.34
CA GLY A 325 -25.00 21.83 1.31
C GLY A 325 -24.94 21.20 -0.09
N LEU A 326 -24.98 19.85 -0.15
CA LEU A 326 -24.96 19.12 -1.43
C LEU A 326 -26.19 19.41 -2.28
N LYS A 327 -25.98 19.66 -3.56
CA LYS A 327 -27.07 19.97 -4.53
C LYS A 327 -27.12 18.91 -5.64
N ASN A 328 -28.25 18.81 -6.33
CA ASN A 328 -28.42 17.88 -7.46
C ASN A 328 -27.35 18.05 -8.55
N GLY A 329 -26.87 19.28 -8.77
CA GLY A 329 -25.80 19.55 -9.75
C GLY A 329 -24.40 19.09 -9.33
N ASP A 330 -24.19 18.72 -8.06
CA ASP A 330 -22.89 18.27 -7.54
C ASP A 330 -22.69 16.76 -7.69
N VAL A 331 -23.75 15.99 -7.95
CA VAL A 331 -23.76 14.53 -7.98
C VAL A 331 -23.77 13.99 -9.41
N LEU A 332 -23.12 12.84 -9.60
CA LEU A 332 -23.07 12.13 -10.88
C LEU A 332 -23.44 10.66 -10.66
N GLU A 333 -24.50 10.19 -11.33
CA GLU A 333 -24.82 8.76 -11.39
C GLU A 333 -23.98 8.06 -12.45
N LYS A 334 -23.46 6.90 -12.09
CA LYS A 334 -22.64 6.03 -12.93
C LYS A 334 -22.96 4.56 -12.61
N ASP A 335 -22.51 3.63 -13.43
CA ASP A 335 -22.33 2.25 -13.02
C ASP A 335 -21.08 2.12 -12.13
N TRP A 336 -20.87 0.97 -11.51
CA TRP A 336 -19.73 0.76 -10.61
C TRP A 336 -18.38 1.05 -11.29
N ILE A 337 -18.15 0.55 -12.52
CA ILE A 337 -16.88 0.77 -13.21
C ILE A 337 -16.66 2.24 -13.58
N GLY A 338 -17.74 2.94 -13.95
CA GLY A 338 -17.71 4.39 -14.17
C GLY A 338 -17.34 5.16 -12.91
N SER A 339 -17.77 4.70 -11.73
CA SER A 339 -17.34 5.28 -10.45
C SER A 339 -15.86 5.03 -10.16
N VAL A 340 -15.34 3.84 -10.49
CA VAL A 340 -13.90 3.51 -10.38
C VAL A 340 -13.06 4.45 -11.26
N LEU A 341 -13.46 4.66 -12.50
CA LEU A 341 -12.80 5.58 -13.42
C LEU A 341 -12.82 7.03 -12.89
N TRP A 342 -13.99 7.49 -12.43
CA TRP A 342 -14.14 8.84 -11.88
C TRP A 342 -13.22 9.10 -10.68
N TRP A 343 -13.05 8.11 -9.81
CA TRP A 343 -12.10 8.19 -8.68
C TRP A 343 -10.64 8.17 -9.12
N GLY A 344 -10.33 7.42 -10.17
CA GLY A 344 -8.95 7.23 -10.66
C GLY A 344 -8.44 8.39 -11.51
N ILE A 345 -9.28 8.97 -12.38
CA ILE A 345 -8.82 9.81 -13.50
C ILE A 345 -9.40 11.21 -13.52
N LYS A 346 -10.50 11.46 -12.88
CA LYS A 346 -11.18 12.78 -12.93
C LYS A 346 -11.68 13.23 -14.32
N ASP A 347 -11.63 12.37 -15.34
CA ASP A 347 -12.11 12.64 -16.68
C ASP A 347 -13.37 11.83 -16.97
N ASN A 348 -14.40 12.49 -17.50
CA ASN A 348 -15.71 11.86 -17.80
C ASN A 348 -15.71 11.06 -19.12
N ASN A 349 -14.70 11.22 -19.97
CA ASN A 349 -14.65 10.62 -21.32
C ASN A 349 -13.79 9.34 -21.38
N THR A 350 -13.15 8.95 -20.29
CA THR A 350 -12.27 7.79 -20.26
C THR A 350 -13.04 6.48 -20.28
N THR A 351 -12.64 5.56 -21.14
CA THR A 351 -13.26 4.24 -21.25
C THR A 351 -12.65 3.25 -20.26
N PRO A 352 -13.36 2.16 -19.89
CA PRO A 352 -12.84 1.14 -18.98
C PRO A 352 -11.51 0.51 -19.41
N ASN A 353 -11.16 0.52 -20.70
CA ASN A 353 -9.87 0.01 -21.21
C ASN A 353 -8.65 0.70 -20.58
N TRP A 354 -8.81 1.96 -20.13
CA TRP A 354 -7.75 2.67 -19.41
C TRP A 354 -7.29 1.93 -18.13
N LEU A 355 -8.18 1.16 -17.49
CA LEU A 355 -7.83 0.36 -16.31
C LEU A 355 -6.80 -0.74 -16.61
N LEU A 356 -6.59 -1.07 -17.90
CA LEU A 356 -5.57 -2.02 -18.35
C LEU A 356 -4.19 -1.39 -18.53
N ASP A 357 -4.11 -0.04 -18.49
CA ASP A 357 -2.82 0.66 -18.54
C ASP A 357 -2.11 0.51 -17.18
N ARG A 358 -0.90 -0.01 -17.24
CA ARG A 358 -0.06 -0.24 -16.06
C ARG A 358 0.93 0.91 -15.80
N HIS A 359 1.06 1.85 -16.74
CA HIS A 359 2.04 2.92 -16.73
C HIS A 359 1.44 4.29 -17.07
N PRO A 360 0.27 4.66 -16.52
CA PRO A 360 -0.44 5.87 -16.95
C PRO A 360 0.27 7.16 -16.56
N ASP A 361 1.13 7.13 -15.52
CA ASP A 361 1.71 8.32 -14.92
C ASP A 361 3.23 8.23 -14.76
N THR A 362 3.88 9.39 -14.75
CA THR A 362 5.26 9.52 -14.28
C THR A 362 5.32 9.39 -12.75
N ALA A 363 6.41 8.84 -12.25
CA ALA A 363 6.61 8.74 -10.80
C ALA A 363 6.96 10.11 -10.20
N ASP A 364 6.20 10.53 -9.18
CA ASP A 364 6.50 11.73 -8.39
C ASP A 364 7.43 11.40 -7.22
N PHE A 365 8.10 12.43 -6.70
CA PHE A 365 8.74 12.37 -5.39
C PHE A 365 7.67 12.45 -4.31
N THR A 366 7.62 11.47 -3.41
CA THR A 366 6.55 11.43 -2.41
C THR A 366 7.05 11.01 -1.03
N ARG A 367 6.38 11.54 0.01
CA ARG A 367 6.47 11.04 1.39
C ARG A 367 5.07 10.83 1.95
N ARG A 368 4.92 9.77 2.73
CA ARG A 368 3.64 9.38 3.36
C ARG A 368 3.86 8.96 4.80
N LYS A 369 2.85 9.21 5.64
CA LYS A 369 2.70 8.67 6.99
C LYS A 369 1.23 8.34 7.24
N SER A 370 0.92 7.66 8.34
CA SER A 370 -0.48 7.40 8.73
C SER A 370 -0.68 7.41 10.22
N ASP A 371 -1.91 7.71 10.62
CA ASP A 371 -2.42 7.64 11.98
C ASP A 371 -3.89 7.18 11.99
N TYR A 372 -4.38 6.84 13.17
CA TYR A 372 -5.79 6.55 13.45
C TYR A 372 -6.34 7.52 14.48
N VAL A 373 -7.54 8.03 14.23
CA VAL A 373 -8.27 8.90 15.15
C VAL A 373 -9.40 8.11 15.79
N GLN A 374 -9.46 8.14 17.13
CA GLN A 374 -10.40 7.36 17.95
C GLN A 374 -11.39 8.24 18.69
N GLN A 375 -11.06 9.52 18.86
CA GLN A 375 -11.94 10.53 19.45
C GLN A 375 -12.00 11.74 18.51
N PRO A 376 -13.15 12.42 18.40
CA PRO A 376 -13.25 13.61 17.56
C PRO A 376 -12.25 14.68 18.00
N ILE A 377 -11.56 15.27 17.04
CA ILE A 377 -10.68 16.42 17.25
C ILE A 377 -11.57 17.65 17.49
N SER A 378 -11.34 18.39 18.58
CA SER A 378 -12.09 19.61 18.88
C SER A 378 -11.89 20.68 17.80
N LYS A 379 -12.79 21.68 17.74
CA LYS A 379 -12.64 22.80 16.79
C LYS A 379 -11.32 23.53 17.02
N ASP A 380 -10.93 23.80 18.26
CA ASP A 380 -9.64 24.43 18.58
C ASP A 380 -8.45 23.57 18.14
N GLY A 381 -8.58 22.23 18.26
CA GLY A 381 -7.58 21.30 17.77
C GLY A 381 -7.47 21.31 16.23
N LEU A 382 -8.58 21.42 15.53
CA LEU A 382 -8.61 21.57 14.07
C LEU A 382 -7.97 22.90 13.65
N GLU A 383 -8.32 24.03 14.30
CA GLU A 383 -7.73 25.34 14.02
C GLU A 383 -6.22 25.36 14.28
N PHE A 384 -5.76 24.68 15.35
CA PHE A 384 -4.33 24.48 15.60
C PHE A 384 -3.68 23.74 14.42
N ILE A 385 -4.28 22.64 13.92
CA ILE A 385 -3.76 21.86 12.79
C ILE A 385 -3.72 22.72 11.53
N TRP A 386 -4.77 23.49 11.24
CA TRP A 386 -4.85 24.38 10.07
C TRP A 386 -3.71 25.40 10.05
N LYS A 387 -3.49 26.06 11.19
CA LYS A 387 -2.38 27.00 11.34
C LYS A 387 -1.03 26.34 11.02
N ARG A 388 -0.77 25.13 11.55
CA ARG A 388 0.48 24.40 11.29
C ARG A 388 0.62 23.98 9.83
N MET A 389 -0.47 23.54 9.20
CA MET A 389 -0.46 23.18 7.78
C MET A 389 -0.18 24.40 6.88
N ILE A 390 -0.73 25.55 7.18
CA ILE A 390 -0.48 26.82 6.46
C ILE A 390 0.99 27.21 6.61
N GLU A 391 1.55 27.15 7.81
CA GLU A 391 2.97 27.45 8.10
C GLU A 391 3.91 26.51 7.34
N LEU A 392 3.61 25.22 7.25
CA LEU A 392 4.39 24.22 6.52
C LEU A 392 4.25 24.34 4.99
N GLY A 393 3.10 24.74 4.52
CA GLY A 393 2.86 25.24 3.16
C GLY A 393 2.50 24.22 2.09
N LYS A 394 2.85 22.91 2.19
CA LYS A 394 2.56 21.93 1.12
C LYS A 394 1.99 20.60 1.61
N THR A 395 2.25 20.22 2.85
CA THR A 395 1.80 18.92 3.37
C THR A 395 0.28 18.88 3.57
N GLY A 396 -0.38 17.87 2.98
CA GLY A 396 -1.81 17.64 3.09
C GLY A 396 -2.16 16.44 3.95
N LEU A 397 -3.45 16.32 4.29
CA LEU A 397 -4.02 15.19 5.01
C LEU A 397 -5.16 14.57 4.19
N VAL A 398 -5.33 13.26 4.30
CA VAL A 398 -6.47 12.53 3.73
C VAL A 398 -7.13 11.74 4.84
N PHE A 399 -8.37 12.07 5.15
CA PHE A 399 -9.19 11.37 6.14
C PHE A 399 -10.08 10.33 5.47
N ASN A 400 -10.00 9.10 5.93
CA ASN A 400 -10.78 7.97 5.40
C ASN A 400 -11.65 7.42 6.51
N PRO A 401 -12.99 7.55 6.41
CA PRO A 401 -13.90 7.16 7.49
C PRO A 401 -13.92 5.66 7.69
N TYR A 402 -14.09 5.24 8.92
CA TYR A 402 -14.30 3.85 9.36
C TYR A 402 -15.78 3.63 9.68
N GLY A 403 -16.10 2.78 10.64
CA GLY A 403 -17.49 2.42 10.97
C GLY A 403 -18.06 1.35 10.03
N GLY A 404 -19.36 1.16 10.05
CA GLY A 404 -20.03 0.12 9.27
C GLY A 404 -19.39 -1.26 9.49
N LYS A 405 -19.11 -1.99 8.40
CA LYS A 405 -18.50 -3.33 8.44
C LYS A 405 -17.18 -3.39 9.20
N MET A 406 -16.40 -2.30 9.19
CA MET A 406 -15.13 -2.24 9.94
C MET A 406 -15.30 -2.38 11.45
N SER A 407 -16.44 -1.97 12.01
CA SER A 407 -16.74 -2.12 13.43
C SER A 407 -17.31 -3.49 13.80
N GLN A 408 -17.72 -4.30 12.82
CA GLN A 408 -18.34 -5.62 13.01
C GLN A 408 -17.31 -6.76 12.95
N ILE A 409 -16.17 -6.57 12.26
CA ILE A 409 -15.15 -7.58 12.09
C ILE A 409 -14.19 -7.53 13.28
N PRO A 410 -13.95 -8.66 14.00
CA PRO A 410 -13.01 -8.69 15.11
C PRO A 410 -11.58 -8.29 14.68
N ALA A 411 -10.85 -7.58 15.55
CA ALA A 411 -9.47 -7.17 15.29
C ALA A 411 -8.50 -8.34 15.06
N SER A 412 -8.83 -9.54 15.55
CA SER A 412 -8.04 -10.77 15.39
C SER A 412 -8.42 -11.62 14.16
N ALA A 413 -9.51 -11.28 13.44
CA ALA A 413 -9.98 -12.04 12.27
C ALA A 413 -8.94 -12.12 11.15
N THR A 414 -8.16 -11.05 11.01
CA THR A 414 -6.98 -10.95 10.13
C THR A 414 -5.85 -10.29 10.90
N PRO A 415 -4.60 -10.31 10.44
CA PRO A 415 -3.51 -9.58 11.07
C PRO A 415 -3.73 -8.07 11.18
N PHE A 416 -4.53 -7.47 10.28
CA PHE A 416 -4.89 -6.06 10.32
C PHE A 416 -5.81 -5.77 11.51
N PRO A 417 -5.35 -5.06 12.58
CA PRO A 417 -6.10 -4.96 13.84
C PRO A 417 -7.00 -3.73 13.95
N HIS A 418 -6.85 -2.75 13.06
CA HIS A 418 -7.49 -1.43 13.18
C HIS A 418 -8.95 -1.51 12.73
N ARG A 419 -9.84 -1.96 13.62
CA ARG A 419 -11.26 -2.25 13.39
C ARG A 419 -12.13 -1.31 14.22
N ALA A 420 -13.01 -1.83 15.06
CA ALA A 420 -13.87 -1.06 15.96
C ALA A 420 -13.07 -0.05 16.80
N GLY A 421 -13.70 1.07 17.18
CA GLY A 421 -13.09 2.12 17.98
C GLY A 421 -12.31 3.17 17.19
N ASN A 422 -12.08 2.98 15.90
CA ASN A 422 -11.48 4.00 15.03
C ASN A 422 -12.57 4.77 14.28
N LEU A 423 -12.57 6.10 14.37
CA LEU A 423 -13.46 6.97 13.61
C LEU A 423 -13.00 7.10 12.17
N PHE A 424 -11.71 7.36 11.96
CA PHE A 424 -11.11 7.47 10.65
C PHE A 424 -9.59 7.26 10.71
N LYS A 425 -9.03 6.99 9.54
CA LYS A 425 -7.58 6.94 9.32
C LYS A 425 -7.11 8.20 8.60
N ILE A 426 -5.97 8.74 9.04
CA ILE A 426 -5.28 9.84 8.37
C ILE A 426 -4.16 9.27 7.50
N GLN A 427 -4.05 9.73 6.25
CA GLN A 427 -2.83 9.69 5.46
C GLN A 427 -2.24 11.09 5.41
N TYR A 428 -1.00 11.25 5.82
CA TYR A 428 -0.21 12.43 5.57
C TYR A 428 0.42 12.33 4.18
N SER A 429 0.47 13.41 3.45
CA SER A 429 0.87 13.41 2.05
C SER A 429 1.63 14.67 1.69
N VAL A 430 2.80 14.50 1.10
CA VAL A 430 3.50 15.55 0.38
C VAL A 430 4.09 14.98 -0.92
N ASN A 431 3.86 15.68 -2.04
CA ASN A 431 4.40 15.36 -3.36
C ASN A 431 5.20 16.56 -3.88
N TRP A 432 6.24 16.27 -4.66
CA TRP A 432 6.97 17.29 -5.41
C TRP A 432 7.54 16.70 -6.71
N GLU A 433 7.85 17.54 -7.66
CA GLU A 433 8.23 17.14 -9.02
C GLU A 433 9.74 17.25 -9.26
N GLU A 434 10.39 18.27 -8.66
CA GLU A 434 11.79 18.52 -8.91
C GLU A 434 12.70 17.64 -8.04
N PRO A 435 13.75 17.04 -8.63
CA PRO A 435 14.75 16.30 -7.87
C PRO A 435 15.63 17.24 -7.04
N GLY A 436 16.20 16.73 -5.94
CA GLY A 436 17.19 17.44 -5.16
C GLY A 436 17.20 17.04 -3.68
N TYR A 437 18.40 16.95 -3.12
CA TYR A 437 18.58 16.57 -1.71
C TYR A 437 17.92 17.56 -0.74
N GLU A 438 18.06 18.88 -1.00
CA GLU A 438 17.48 19.90 -0.13
C GLU A 438 15.95 19.89 -0.17
N LEU A 439 15.34 19.60 -1.33
CA LEU A 439 13.89 19.46 -1.46
C LEU A 439 13.38 18.20 -0.74
N ASP A 440 14.05 17.05 -0.91
CA ASP A 440 13.71 15.83 -0.16
C ASP A 440 13.81 16.05 1.35
N LYS A 441 14.90 16.68 1.81
CA LYS A 441 15.12 17.02 3.22
C LYS A 441 14.04 17.95 3.76
N ASN A 442 13.72 18.99 3.00
CA ASN A 442 12.71 19.98 3.37
C ASN A 442 11.32 19.32 3.51
N TYR A 443 10.84 18.62 2.47
CA TYR A 443 9.51 18.01 2.51
C TYR A 443 9.42 16.84 3.48
N THR A 444 10.50 16.09 3.67
CA THR A 444 10.60 15.07 4.73
C THR A 444 10.48 15.72 6.12
N THR A 445 11.12 16.87 6.34
CA THR A 445 11.02 17.61 7.60
C THR A 445 9.61 18.16 7.83
N GLN A 446 8.97 18.68 6.79
CA GLN A 446 7.59 19.19 6.89
C GLN A 446 6.59 18.10 7.30
N ILE A 447 6.63 16.93 6.64
CA ILE A 447 5.69 15.85 6.95
C ILE A 447 5.92 15.27 8.34
N ARG A 448 7.19 15.18 8.80
CA ARG A 448 7.53 14.77 10.17
C ARG A 448 6.98 15.77 11.20
N LYS A 449 7.19 17.07 10.99
CA LYS A 449 6.63 18.11 11.86
C LYS A 449 5.11 18.05 11.93
N LEU A 450 4.43 17.90 10.78
CA LEU A 450 2.97 17.78 10.78
C LEU A 450 2.50 16.53 11.54
N HIS A 451 3.18 15.40 11.33
CA HIS A 451 2.90 14.17 12.06
C HIS A 451 3.09 14.38 13.58
N ASP A 452 4.15 15.08 14.00
CA ASP A 452 4.40 15.36 15.42
C ASP A 452 3.33 16.30 16.02
N TYR A 453 2.86 17.30 15.27
CA TYR A 453 1.79 18.21 15.73
C TYR A 453 0.45 17.48 15.95
N LEU A 454 0.20 16.37 15.26
CA LEU A 454 -1.02 15.59 15.44
C LEU A 454 -0.95 14.59 16.60
N THR A 455 0.19 14.44 17.28
CA THR A 455 0.35 13.49 18.40
C THR A 455 -0.74 13.58 19.48
N PRO A 456 -1.25 14.77 19.88
CA PRO A 456 -2.31 14.86 20.89
C PRO A 456 -3.65 14.27 20.45
N PHE A 457 -3.90 14.19 19.13
CA PHE A 457 -5.22 13.95 18.54
C PHE A 457 -5.41 12.53 17.99
N VAL A 458 -4.36 11.72 17.95
CA VAL A 458 -4.36 10.39 17.33
C VAL A 458 -4.27 9.27 18.36
N SER A 459 -4.44 8.03 17.93
CA SER A 459 -4.36 6.83 18.77
C SER A 459 -3.08 6.79 19.59
N LYS A 460 -3.18 6.23 20.80
CA LYS A 460 -2.09 6.12 21.78
C LYS A 460 -2.00 4.69 22.29
N ASN A 461 -0.79 4.29 22.68
CA ASN A 461 -0.51 3.01 23.34
C ASN A 461 -0.94 1.75 22.52
N PRO A 462 -0.48 1.59 21.29
CA PRO A 462 0.51 2.40 20.56
C PRO A 462 -0.14 3.51 19.72
N ARG A 463 0.67 4.48 19.26
CA ARG A 463 0.33 5.31 18.11
C ARG A 463 0.38 4.43 16.88
N SER A 464 -0.78 4.05 16.38
CA SER A 464 -0.94 3.03 15.34
C SER A 464 -0.69 3.58 13.95
N ALA A 465 -0.23 2.71 13.03
CA ALA A 465 0.02 3.03 11.63
C ALA A 465 -0.57 1.96 10.70
N TYR A 466 -0.68 2.27 9.41
CA TYR A 466 -1.17 1.34 8.38
C TYR A 466 -0.02 0.77 7.56
N LEU A 467 0.11 -0.56 7.50
CA LEU A 467 1.24 -1.23 6.84
C LEU A 467 1.40 -0.85 5.36
N ASN A 468 0.31 -0.75 4.59
CA ASN A 468 0.40 -0.34 3.18
C ASN A 468 0.71 1.16 2.99
N TYR A 469 0.72 1.92 4.08
CA TYR A 469 1.27 3.28 4.14
C TYR A 469 2.61 3.25 4.86
N ARG A 470 3.49 2.37 4.38
CA ARG A 470 4.79 2.09 4.99
C ARG A 470 5.55 3.36 5.35
N ASP A 471 6.12 3.35 6.55
CA ASP A 471 6.84 4.47 7.13
C ASP A 471 8.04 3.94 7.93
N LEU A 472 9.26 4.13 7.41
CA LEU A 472 10.46 3.65 8.08
C LEU A 472 10.84 4.49 9.30
N ASP A 473 10.27 5.69 9.48
CA ASP A 473 10.52 6.51 10.67
C ASP A 473 9.95 5.88 11.97
N ILE A 474 8.99 4.94 11.86
CA ILE A 474 8.38 4.32 13.05
C ILE A 474 9.19 3.14 13.61
N GLY A 475 10.30 2.79 12.98
CA GLY A 475 11.23 1.72 13.36
C GLY A 475 11.62 0.85 12.20
N VAL A 476 12.82 0.27 12.24
CA VAL A 476 13.36 -0.63 11.23
C VAL A 476 14.16 -1.75 11.88
N ASN A 477 14.23 -2.90 11.21
CA ASN A 477 15.25 -3.92 11.48
C ASN A 477 16.57 -3.49 10.82
N HIS A 478 17.66 -3.49 11.56
CA HIS A 478 18.98 -3.22 11.01
C HIS A 478 19.46 -4.38 10.15
N GLN A 479 20.34 -4.07 9.19
CA GLN A 479 20.83 -5.02 8.21
C GLN A 479 21.45 -6.27 8.82
N GLY A 480 21.14 -7.43 8.21
CA GLY A 480 21.72 -8.72 8.56
C GLY A 480 21.37 -9.23 9.96
N LYS A 481 20.67 -8.45 10.76
CA LYS A 481 20.18 -8.83 12.09
C LYS A 481 18.68 -9.08 12.04
N ASN A 482 18.28 -10.14 12.71
CA ASN A 482 16.89 -10.37 13.05
C ASN A 482 16.75 -10.06 14.53
N SER A 483 16.21 -8.88 14.85
CA SER A 483 15.99 -8.46 16.23
C SER A 483 14.50 -8.41 16.51
N TYR A 484 14.02 -9.30 17.36
CA TYR A 484 12.65 -9.26 17.84
C TYR A 484 12.32 -7.89 18.48
N ALA A 485 13.26 -7.36 19.29
CA ALA A 485 13.06 -6.08 19.95
C ALA A 485 12.92 -4.91 18.96
N GLU A 486 13.72 -4.87 17.87
CA GLU A 486 13.60 -3.87 16.81
C GLU A 486 12.27 -4.03 16.05
N GLY A 487 11.91 -5.27 15.70
CA GLY A 487 10.67 -5.59 15.02
C GLY A 487 9.44 -5.25 15.83
N GLN A 488 9.48 -5.39 17.17
CA GLN A 488 8.38 -5.04 18.06
C GLN A 488 8.05 -3.55 18.02
N VAL A 489 9.03 -2.66 17.80
CA VAL A 489 8.83 -1.20 17.77
C VAL A 489 7.82 -0.79 16.68
N PHE A 490 8.01 -1.26 15.43
CA PHE A 490 7.08 -0.98 14.33
C PHE A 490 5.93 -1.98 14.27
N GLY A 491 6.17 -3.23 14.67
CA GLY A 491 5.20 -4.30 14.62
C GLY A 491 4.00 -4.05 15.54
N ALA A 492 4.24 -3.54 16.76
CA ALA A 492 3.18 -3.12 17.66
C ALA A 492 2.29 -2.02 17.06
N LYS A 493 2.87 -1.09 16.29
CA LYS A 493 2.13 0.01 15.65
C LYS A 493 1.27 -0.45 14.47
N TYR A 494 1.76 -1.42 13.70
CA TYR A 494 1.03 -1.97 12.54
C TYR A 494 0.01 -3.03 12.95
N PHE A 495 0.30 -3.86 13.96
CA PHE A 495 -0.43 -5.09 14.22
C PHE A 495 -1.02 -5.19 15.63
N ASN A 496 -0.74 -4.24 16.52
CA ASN A 496 -1.23 -4.26 17.92
C ASN A 496 -1.00 -5.67 18.56
N ALA A 497 -2.02 -6.24 19.18
CA ALA A 497 -1.96 -7.56 19.81
C ALA A 497 -1.73 -8.74 18.82
N ASN A 498 -1.93 -8.53 17.52
CA ASN A 498 -1.72 -9.57 16.51
C ASN A 498 -0.23 -9.79 16.17
N PHE A 499 0.66 -8.88 16.61
CA PHE A 499 2.09 -8.97 16.30
C PHE A 499 2.73 -10.26 16.82
N ASP A 500 2.43 -10.68 18.02
CA ASP A 500 3.02 -11.88 18.64
C ASP A 500 2.62 -13.16 17.88
N ARG A 501 1.38 -13.26 17.39
CA ARG A 501 0.96 -14.37 16.53
C ARG A 501 1.71 -14.37 15.21
N LEU A 502 1.90 -13.21 14.58
CA LEU A 502 2.69 -13.08 13.35
C LEU A 502 4.12 -13.55 13.54
N VAL A 503 4.77 -13.18 14.65
CA VAL A 503 6.14 -13.60 14.97
C VAL A 503 6.23 -15.12 15.18
N LYS A 504 5.26 -15.73 15.85
CA LYS A 504 5.18 -17.20 16.02
C LYS A 504 5.04 -17.90 14.66
N VAL A 505 4.16 -17.41 13.80
CA VAL A 505 3.98 -17.96 12.44
C VAL A 505 5.26 -17.82 11.64
N LYS A 506 5.89 -16.63 11.64
CA LYS A 506 7.17 -16.38 10.96
C LYS A 506 8.24 -17.37 11.42
N THR A 507 8.36 -17.57 12.73
CA THR A 507 9.35 -18.48 13.31
C THR A 507 9.13 -19.93 12.87
N ALA A 508 7.88 -20.34 12.71
CA ALA A 508 7.53 -21.70 12.28
C ALA A 508 7.77 -21.93 10.78
N VAL A 509 7.43 -20.95 9.91
CA VAL A 509 7.46 -21.15 8.45
C VAL A 509 8.74 -20.69 7.78
N ASP A 510 9.48 -19.77 8.39
CA ASP A 510 10.75 -19.24 7.89
C ASP A 510 11.74 -18.97 9.05
N PRO A 511 12.19 -20.03 9.74
CA PRO A 511 13.05 -19.91 10.94
C PRO A 511 14.39 -19.26 10.67
N ASP A 512 14.88 -19.32 9.42
CA ASP A 512 16.13 -18.69 8.97
C ASP A 512 15.95 -17.23 8.57
N ASN A 513 14.71 -16.70 8.64
CA ASN A 513 14.37 -15.35 8.23
C ASN A 513 14.89 -15.01 6.83
N PHE A 514 14.67 -15.91 5.87
CA PHE A 514 15.06 -15.72 4.47
C PHE A 514 14.26 -14.56 3.84
N PHE A 515 12.93 -14.56 4.02
CA PHE A 515 12.07 -13.46 3.57
C PHE A 515 12.13 -12.29 4.54
N ARG A 516 13.01 -11.33 4.25
CA ARG A 516 13.27 -10.19 5.13
C ARG A 516 13.36 -8.86 4.38
N ASN A 517 13.00 -7.81 5.08
CA ASN A 517 13.20 -6.43 4.68
C ASN A 517 13.29 -5.54 5.94
N GLN A 518 13.42 -4.23 5.75
CA GLN A 518 13.58 -3.27 6.85
C GLN A 518 12.43 -3.28 7.88
N GLN A 519 11.23 -3.72 7.48
CA GLN A 519 10.07 -3.85 8.37
C GLN A 519 9.33 -5.18 8.18
N SER A 520 10.04 -6.26 7.88
CA SER A 520 9.46 -7.61 7.89
C SER A 520 9.18 -8.09 9.31
N ILE A 521 8.24 -9.02 9.44
CA ILE A 521 7.98 -9.71 10.71
C ILE A 521 9.24 -10.49 11.09
N PRO A 522 9.79 -10.28 12.30
CA PRO A 522 10.96 -11.02 12.79
C PRO A 522 10.62 -12.43 13.25
N THR A 523 11.64 -13.27 13.43
CA THR A 523 11.51 -14.54 14.18
C THR A 523 11.71 -14.31 15.68
N LEU A 524 11.25 -15.26 16.50
CA LEU A 524 11.60 -15.29 17.92
C LEU A 524 13.12 -15.44 18.08
N PRO A 525 13.72 -14.89 19.16
CA PRO A 525 15.10 -15.15 19.50
C PRO A 525 15.33 -16.66 19.62
N LYS A 526 16.44 -17.16 19.06
CA LYS A 526 16.85 -18.55 19.31
C LYS A 526 17.12 -18.69 20.83
N LYS A 527 16.51 -19.69 21.45
CA LYS A 527 16.86 -20.02 22.84
C LYS A 527 18.35 -20.34 22.86
N ALA A 528 19.06 -19.63 23.74
CA ALA A 528 20.50 -19.88 23.97
C ALA A 528 20.69 -21.28 24.55
#